data_fec382b5630848b8613b8deb00fd4d67
#
_entry.id   fec382b5630848b8613b8deb00fd4d67
#
_cell.length_a   1.000
_cell.length_b   1.000
_cell.length_c   1.000
_cell.angle_alpha   90.00
_cell.angle_beta   90.00
_cell.angle_gamma   90.00
#
_symmetry.space_group_name_H-M   'P 1'
#
loop_
_entity.id
_entity.type
_entity.pdbx_description
1 polymer ?
#
loop_
_entity_poly.entity_id
_entity_poly.type
_entity_poly.pdbx_seq_one_letter_code
_entity_poly.pdbx_strand_id
1 'polypeptide(L)'
;GRVTGVTNPIIFPLPYFTMGNSYPHFLHASGVFISSMIDWNTTNSTKLTGIGIEEAQQEFKLNGGCEYDIREDGSRMALHDRWVLTVSDKVEEIIPHLPLSQDDKADSKIDIQHNSWLNVRYGEKNEESYVTVYEKLRQLKQYGLNNIFVNHPAATWTDDEFLGSFELSGSPVMGGADALSEYVDGVGELGYELGLYTSFYSISPNHPEYSAEKAAVGSDGKPILADENSHVYKSSIALSEAITHVQKLVERFPPALPMVADHSARNPSDFTDCDKKLTEGVSFKKNIDLQKSLLSGIQDICPLFVEGGNHWLYPGIAKYYYAKIVGINPSIITPILDFELGTLHKLNADVGIGDIEEYYQNEIPDSERNSRSVFLNRYIAATAAYGHIGLLPDPTNWGISSTLKMYFILNVMQRFYAKSHVDSIMYHKNGAFLSLGDAIVEDACAQGQIKIEYSNGTVVIVNLGDSEFVTDIDEKATVLPSGGYWIEHNESGTLSYSILNDENRIDYSRSTDHLYIDTYGKLTTIGPVTTDGAVLVQERKWQIDVIPIECLEPVKIDIAALWPDRKLPPLRVIAFNSEEESSISFKAETDGETVILPQLKNIYKYRIALPEWMVEPGK
;
A
#
# COMPACT_ATOMS: atom_id res chain seq x y z
N GLY A 1 -7.23 -42.65 -6.68
CA GLY A 1 -8.60 -43.08 -6.92
C GLY A 1 -9.37 -42.00 -7.69
N ARG A 2 -10.20 -42.40 -8.65
CA ARG A 2 -11.03 -41.44 -9.39
C ARG A 2 -12.18 -41.02 -8.50
N VAL A 3 -12.26 -39.75 -8.13
CA VAL A 3 -13.42 -39.20 -7.43
C VAL A 3 -14.56 -39.10 -8.46
N THR A 4 -15.60 -39.87 -8.26
CA THR A 4 -16.83 -39.84 -9.10
C THR A 4 -17.94 -39.21 -8.27
N GLY A 5 -18.72 -38.32 -8.89
CA GLY A 5 -19.88 -37.70 -8.23
C GLY A 5 -19.57 -36.39 -7.51
N VAL A 6 -18.54 -35.65 -7.95
CA VAL A 6 -18.26 -34.30 -7.49
C VAL A 6 -19.41 -33.37 -7.90
N THR A 7 -19.99 -32.67 -6.94
CA THR A 7 -21.03 -31.66 -7.20
C THR A 7 -20.42 -30.26 -7.02
N ASN A 8 -20.73 -29.39 -7.98
CA ASN A 8 -20.35 -27.96 -7.97
C ASN A 8 -18.88 -27.71 -7.63
N PRO A 9 -17.92 -28.25 -8.41
CA PRO A 9 -16.51 -27.98 -8.14
C PRO A 9 -16.18 -26.53 -8.50
N ILE A 10 -15.54 -25.82 -7.55
CA ILE A 10 -15.08 -24.44 -7.71
C ILE A 10 -13.59 -24.40 -7.39
N ILE A 11 -12.78 -23.91 -8.31
CA ILE A 11 -11.37 -23.57 -8.06
C ILE A 11 -11.27 -22.07 -7.82
N PHE A 12 -10.64 -21.69 -6.74
CA PHE A 12 -10.47 -20.29 -6.36
C PHE A 12 -9.04 -19.99 -5.90
N PRO A 13 -8.51 -18.80 -6.18
CA PRO A 13 -7.25 -18.32 -5.65
C PRO A 13 -7.46 -17.59 -4.32
N LEU A 14 -6.43 -17.58 -3.48
CA LEU A 14 -6.29 -16.61 -2.41
C LEU A 14 -5.12 -15.67 -2.76
N PRO A 15 -5.30 -14.35 -2.83
CA PRO A 15 -4.36 -13.41 -3.41
C PRO A 15 -2.92 -13.57 -2.91
N TYR A 16 -2.71 -13.67 -1.61
CA TYR A 16 -1.37 -13.81 -1.05
C TYR A 16 -0.65 -15.09 -1.45
N PHE A 17 -1.36 -16.19 -1.68
CA PHE A 17 -0.76 -17.49 -1.98
C PHE A 17 -0.61 -17.80 -3.46
N THR A 18 -1.30 -17.07 -4.32
CA THR A 18 -1.34 -17.38 -5.76
C THR A 18 -0.51 -16.42 -6.61
N MET A 19 0.02 -15.34 -6.02
CA MET A 19 0.76 -14.30 -6.74
C MET A 19 2.06 -14.76 -7.39
N GLY A 20 2.63 -15.88 -6.99
CA GLY A 20 3.95 -16.34 -7.46
C GLY A 20 3.94 -17.52 -8.42
N ASN A 21 2.83 -17.90 -9.05
CA ASN A 21 2.70 -19.08 -9.95
C ASN A 21 3.14 -20.42 -9.34
N SER A 22 3.57 -20.45 -8.06
CA SER A 22 4.17 -21.63 -7.42
C SER A 22 3.26 -22.25 -6.36
N TYR A 23 2.10 -21.65 -6.12
CA TYR A 23 1.24 -22.05 -5.02
C TYR A 23 -0.05 -22.71 -5.48
N PRO A 24 -0.57 -23.65 -4.64
CA PRO A 24 -1.75 -24.39 -4.97
C PRO A 24 -2.96 -23.45 -5.06
N HIS A 25 -3.81 -23.71 -6.03
CA HIS A 25 -5.18 -23.24 -5.98
C HIS A 25 -5.96 -24.04 -4.95
N PHE A 26 -7.07 -23.48 -4.51
CA PHE A 26 -7.98 -24.08 -3.55
C PHE A 26 -9.22 -24.59 -4.28
N LEU A 27 -9.73 -25.73 -3.85
CA LEU A 27 -10.88 -26.36 -4.45
C LEU A 27 -12.00 -26.49 -3.41
N HIS A 28 -13.21 -26.09 -3.78
CA HIS A 28 -14.43 -26.53 -3.11
C HIS A 28 -15.12 -27.58 -3.98
N ALA A 29 -15.48 -28.69 -3.39
CA ALA A 29 -16.21 -29.74 -4.09
C ALA A 29 -17.01 -30.62 -3.11
N SER A 30 -18.28 -30.91 -3.44
CA SER A 30 -19.14 -31.80 -2.64
C SER A 30 -19.27 -31.40 -1.16
N GLY A 31 -19.30 -30.09 -0.89
CA GLY A 31 -19.48 -29.54 0.47
C GLY A 31 -18.21 -29.45 1.32
N VAL A 32 -17.03 -29.65 0.72
CA VAL A 32 -15.76 -29.51 1.44
C VAL A 32 -14.76 -28.65 0.65
N PHE A 33 -13.91 -27.94 1.39
CA PHE A 33 -12.76 -27.21 0.87
C PHE A 33 -11.52 -28.11 0.90
N ILE A 34 -10.66 -27.98 -0.09
CA ILE A 34 -9.48 -28.82 -0.28
C ILE A 34 -8.30 -27.96 -0.69
N SER A 35 -7.17 -28.13 -0.03
CA SER A 35 -5.87 -27.60 -0.45
C SER A 35 -4.84 -28.72 -0.63
N SER A 36 -3.90 -28.49 -1.54
CA SER A 36 -2.80 -29.43 -1.81
C SER A 36 -1.54 -28.64 -2.08
N MET A 37 -0.49 -28.89 -1.30
CA MET A 37 0.78 -28.15 -1.43
C MET A 37 1.97 -29.02 -1.06
N ILE A 38 3.14 -28.66 -1.58
CA ILE A 38 4.43 -29.10 -1.06
C ILE A 38 4.82 -28.19 0.10
N ASP A 39 5.22 -28.75 1.22
CA ASP A 39 5.69 -27.98 2.36
C ASP A 39 7.03 -27.31 2.03
N TRP A 40 6.96 -26.01 1.73
CA TRP A 40 8.12 -25.19 1.38
C TRP A 40 9.17 -25.06 2.49
N ASN A 41 8.81 -25.34 3.75
CA ASN A 41 9.76 -25.30 4.87
C ASN A 41 10.61 -26.56 4.99
N THR A 42 10.29 -27.61 4.24
CA THR A 42 11.01 -28.90 4.33
C THR A 42 11.55 -29.40 3.00
N THR A 43 11.13 -28.81 1.89
CA THR A 43 11.50 -29.31 0.55
C THR A 43 12.98 -29.12 0.21
N ASN A 44 13.57 -30.13 -0.42
CA ASN A 44 14.87 -30.04 -1.08
C ASN A 44 14.75 -29.73 -2.58
N SER A 45 13.53 -29.62 -3.13
CA SER A 45 13.33 -29.21 -4.52
C SER A 45 13.88 -27.80 -4.78
N THR A 46 14.25 -27.53 -6.00
CA THR A 46 14.77 -26.21 -6.42
C THR A 46 13.64 -25.27 -6.77
N LYS A 47 12.51 -25.82 -7.17
CA LYS A 47 11.36 -25.05 -7.62
C LYS A 47 10.04 -25.72 -7.23
N LEU A 48 9.08 -24.95 -6.81
CA LEU A 48 7.69 -25.37 -6.71
C LEU A 48 6.98 -25.06 -8.03
N THR A 49 6.17 -26.00 -8.50
CA THR A 49 5.44 -25.87 -9.76
C THR A 49 3.97 -25.61 -9.50
N GLY A 50 3.39 -24.74 -10.30
CA GLY A 50 1.97 -24.41 -10.32
C GLY A 50 1.44 -24.39 -11.73
N ILE A 51 0.12 -24.39 -11.85
CA ILE A 51 -0.58 -24.15 -13.11
C ILE A 51 -1.35 -22.83 -12.99
N GLY A 52 -1.60 -22.17 -14.12
CA GLY A 52 -2.42 -20.96 -14.16
C GLY A 52 -3.85 -21.22 -13.68
N ILE A 53 -4.52 -20.20 -13.16
CA ILE A 53 -5.89 -20.33 -12.63
C ILE A 53 -6.87 -20.82 -13.70
N GLU A 54 -6.76 -20.36 -14.94
CA GLU A 54 -7.62 -20.78 -16.04
C GLU A 54 -7.49 -22.27 -16.33
N GLU A 55 -6.26 -22.80 -16.39
CA GLU A 55 -6.02 -24.23 -16.59
C GLU A 55 -6.50 -25.04 -15.39
N ALA A 56 -6.28 -24.54 -14.17
CA ALA A 56 -6.77 -25.18 -12.96
C ALA A 56 -8.29 -25.30 -12.95
N GLN A 57 -9.00 -24.25 -13.34
CA GLN A 57 -10.46 -24.24 -13.43
C GLN A 57 -11.00 -25.18 -14.51
N GLN A 58 -10.35 -25.26 -15.67
CA GLN A 58 -10.77 -26.12 -16.76
C GLN A 58 -10.57 -27.61 -16.44
N GLU A 59 -9.49 -27.95 -15.77
CA GLU A 59 -9.11 -29.34 -15.52
C GLU A 59 -9.32 -29.81 -14.07
N PHE A 60 -9.78 -28.93 -13.19
CA PHE A 60 -9.91 -29.18 -11.74
C PHE A 60 -8.64 -29.75 -11.11
N LYS A 61 -7.50 -29.18 -11.48
CA LYS A 61 -6.21 -29.53 -10.94
C LYS A 61 -5.88 -28.67 -9.75
N LEU A 62 -5.45 -29.30 -8.66
CA LEU A 62 -4.77 -28.64 -7.55
C LEU A 62 -3.26 -28.66 -7.82
N ASN A 63 -2.61 -27.54 -7.60
CA ASN A 63 -1.18 -27.42 -7.65
C ASN A 63 -0.53 -28.16 -6.49
N GLY A 64 0.74 -28.42 -6.58
CA GLY A 64 1.50 -29.08 -5.53
C GLY A 64 2.62 -29.95 -6.11
N GLY A 65 3.16 -29.54 -7.26
CA GLY A 65 4.33 -30.15 -7.85
C GLY A 65 5.63 -29.48 -7.38
N CYS A 66 6.74 -30.16 -7.62
CA CYS A 66 8.07 -29.62 -7.41
C CYS A 66 9.06 -30.19 -8.42
N GLU A 67 10.13 -29.44 -8.68
CA GLU A 67 11.19 -29.81 -9.61
C GLU A 67 12.54 -29.78 -8.90
N TYR A 68 13.41 -30.66 -9.36
CA TYR A 68 14.80 -30.79 -8.91
C TYR A 68 15.73 -30.49 -10.07
N ASP A 69 16.28 -29.29 -10.12
CA ASP A 69 17.25 -28.94 -11.18
C ASP A 69 18.51 -29.76 -11.08
N ILE A 70 19.12 -29.98 -12.25
CA ILE A 70 20.41 -30.63 -12.37
C ILE A 70 21.48 -29.58 -12.07
N ARG A 71 22.41 -29.93 -11.18
CA ARG A 71 23.58 -29.10 -10.89
C ARG A 71 24.59 -29.17 -12.02
N GLU A 72 25.55 -28.25 -12.06
CA GLU A 72 26.63 -28.21 -13.05
C GLU A 72 27.42 -29.54 -13.16
N ASP A 73 27.55 -30.30 -12.07
CA ASP A 73 28.22 -31.57 -12.03
C ASP A 73 27.32 -32.77 -12.42
N GLY A 74 26.10 -32.53 -12.85
CA GLY A 74 25.12 -33.56 -13.21
C GLY A 74 24.37 -34.18 -12.02
N SER A 75 24.68 -33.79 -10.80
CA SER A 75 23.98 -34.25 -9.60
C SER A 75 22.66 -33.51 -9.38
N ARG A 76 21.82 -34.06 -8.51
CA ARG A 76 20.62 -33.41 -7.99
C ARG A 76 20.60 -33.49 -6.46
N MET A 77 19.85 -32.60 -5.86
CA MET A 77 19.55 -32.70 -4.42
C MET A 77 18.85 -34.03 -4.13
N ALA A 78 19.11 -34.59 -2.94
CA ALA A 78 18.38 -35.76 -2.49
C ALA A 78 16.89 -35.45 -2.35
N LEU A 79 16.05 -36.35 -2.85
CA LEU A 79 14.59 -36.21 -2.75
C LEU A 79 14.19 -36.16 -1.27
N HIS A 80 13.57 -35.04 -0.90
CA HIS A 80 13.01 -34.82 0.43
C HIS A 80 11.88 -33.80 0.36
N ASP A 81 10.66 -34.30 0.26
CA ASP A 81 9.46 -33.46 0.17
C ASP A 81 8.39 -33.99 1.11
N ARG A 82 7.59 -33.08 1.61
CA ARG A 82 6.35 -33.36 2.30
C ARG A 82 5.19 -32.78 1.51
N TRP A 83 4.33 -33.64 1.02
CA TRP A 83 3.08 -33.22 0.40
C TRP A 83 2.01 -33.15 1.47
N VAL A 84 1.32 -32.01 1.55
CA VAL A 84 0.24 -31.76 2.49
C VAL A 84 -1.07 -31.65 1.70
N LEU A 85 -2.04 -32.48 2.06
CA LEU A 85 -3.40 -32.41 1.59
C LEU A 85 -4.31 -32.13 2.77
N THR A 86 -5.03 -31.02 2.71
CA THR A 86 -5.97 -30.62 3.77
C THR A 86 -7.39 -30.62 3.21
N VAL A 87 -8.32 -31.17 3.97
CA VAL A 87 -9.74 -31.24 3.64
C VAL A 87 -10.55 -30.82 4.85
N SER A 88 -11.45 -29.85 4.70
CA SER A 88 -12.33 -29.35 5.75
C SER A 88 -13.64 -28.84 5.19
N ASP A 89 -14.67 -28.73 6.02
CA ASP A 89 -15.91 -28.01 5.71
C ASP A 89 -15.77 -26.50 5.92
N LYS A 90 -14.62 -26.03 6.41
CA LYS A 90 -14.28 -24.63 6.62
C LYS A 90 -13.09 -24.21 5.75
N VAL A 91 -13.23 -23.10 5.04
CA VAL A 91 -12.17 -22.60 4.18
C VAL A 91 -10.92 -22.19 4.96
N GLU A 92 -11.08 -21.64 6.16
CA GLU A 92 -10.00 -21.17 7.04
C GLU A 92 -9.04 -22.30 7.43
N GLU A 93 -9.57 -23.53 7.58
CA GLU A 93 -8.77 -24.69 8.00
C GLU A 93 -7.92 -25.29 6.89
N ILE A 94 -8.17 -24.94 5.63
CA ILE A 94 -7.37 -25.41 4.50
C ILE A 94 -6.24 -24.46 4.12
N ILE A 95 -6.23 -23.24 4.67
CA ILE A 95 -5.18 -22.27 4.42
C ILE A 95 -3.89 -22.72 5.10
N PRO A 96 -2.74 -22.61 4.43
CA PRO A 96 -1.46 -23.00 5.02
C PRO A 96 -1.15 -22.19 6.28
N HIS A 97 -0.78 -22.87 7.35
CA HIS A 97 -0.28 -22.22 8.55
C HIS A 97 1.09 -21.59 8.28
N LEU A 98 1.14 -20.27 8.37
CA LEU A 98 2.39 -19.53 8.36
C LEU A 98 2.98 -19.54 9.78
N PRO A 99 4.25 -19.92 9.94
CA PRO A 99 4.88 -19.82 11.25
C PRO A 99 4.96 -18.35 11.65
N LEU A 100 4.33 -18.00 12.77
CA LEU A 100 4.52 -16.69 13.39
C LEU A 100 5.99 -16.55 13.76
N SER A 101 6.60 -15.43 13.39
CA SER A 101 7.90 -15.08 13.94
C SER A 101 7.74 -14.89 15.45
N GLN A 102 8.48 -15.67 16.25
CA GLN A 102 8.53 -15.47 17.71
C GLN A 102 9.41 -14.27 18.11
N ASP A 103 10.16 -13.75 17.17
CA ASP A 103 11.03 -12.60 17.36
C ASP A 103 10.32 -11.34 16.85
N ASP A 104 9.65 -10.63 17.76
CA ASP A 104 9.13 -9.26 17.55
C ASP A 104 10.27 -8.23 17.40
N LYS A 105 11.22 -8.52 16.51
CA LYS A 105 12.27 -7.54 16.14
C LYS A 105 11.70 -6.34 15.40
N ALA A 106 10.49 -6.46 14.89
CA ALA A 106 9.76 -5.39 14.23
C ALA A 106 9.22 -4.32 15.21
N ASP A 107 9.47 -4.43 16.51
CA ASP A 107 9.14 -3.39 17.49
C ASP A 107 10.09 -2.18 17.30
N SER A 108 9.92 -1.53 16.18
CA SER A 108 10.75 -0.41 15.78
C SER A 108 10.19 0.90 16.33
N LYS A 109 11.10 1.84 16.55
CA LYS A 109 10.86 3.19 17.05
C LYS A 109 10.01 4.08 16.11
N ILE A 110 9.64 3.60 14.91
CA ILE A 110 8.88 4.36 13.93
C ILE A 110 7.41 3.96 14.03
N ASP A 111 6.53 4.91 14.29
CA ASP A 111 5.08 4.68 14.38
C ASP A 111 4.44 4.72 12.99
N ILE A 112 4.48 3.57 12.37
CA ILE A 112 4.13 3.31 10.98
C ILE A 112 2.66 3.57 10.64
N GLN A 113 1.76 3.35 11.58
CA GLN A 113 0.31 3.45 11.34
C GLN A 113 -0.12 4.85 10.94
N HIS A 114 0.73 5.84 11.26
CA HIS A 114 0.44 7.23 10.97
C HIS A 114 0.95 7.68 9.61
N ASN A 115 1.88 6.94 8.97
CA ASN A 115 2.48 7.36 7.71
C ASN A 115 1.73 6.80 6.50
N SER A 116 1.37 7.66 5.55
CA SER A 116 1.03 7.26 4.18
C SER A 116 2.27 7.30 3.30
N TRP A 117 2.33 6.45 2.27
CA TRP A 117 3.48 6.37 1.38
C TRP A 117 3.28 7.24 0.13
N LEU A 118 4.37 7.80 -0.33
CA LEU A 118 4.46 8.52 -1.60
C LEU A 118 5.69 8.03 -2.35
N ASN A 119 5.49 7.43 -3.53
CA ASN A 119 6.59 7.10 -4.42
C ASN A 119 6.96 8.31 -5.26
N VAL A 120 8.24 8.70 -5.22
CA VAL A 120 8.77 9.69 -6.15
C VAL A 120 8.95 9.03 -7.51
N ARG A 121 8.43 9.65 -8.55
CA ARG A 121 8.53 9.15 -9.92
C ARG A 121 9.31 10.10 -10.80
N TYR A 122 9.96 9.56 -11.82
CA TYR A 122 10.43 10.39 -12.92
C TYR A 122 9.22 10.94 -13.68
N GLY A 123 9.21 12.25 -13.91
CA GLY A 123 8.34 12.81 -14.94
C GLY A 123 8.71 12.24 -16.31
N GLU A 124 7.75 12.18 -17.23
CA GLU A 124 7.97 11.68 -18.60
C GLU A 124 9.12 12.36 -19.35
N LYS A 125 9.70 13.44 -18.80
CA LYS A 125 10.76 14.25 -19.41
C LYS A 125 12.11 14.20 -18.72
N ASN A 126 12.33 13.34 -17.72
CA ASN A 126 13.63 13.22 -17.03
C ASN A 126 14.21 14.55 -16.50
N GLU A 127 13.37 15.55 -16.19
CA GLU A 127 13.81 16.91 -15.86
C GLU A 127 13.60 17.29 -14.39
N GLU A 128 13.18 16.35 -13.54
CA GLU A 128 12.97 16.66 -12.13
C GLU A 128 14.27 16.56 -11.35
N SER A 129 14.66 17.66 -10.73
CA SER A 129 15.77 17.68 -9.78
C SER A 129 15.30 17.36 -8.36
N TYR A 130 16.21 17.00 -7.47
CA TYR A 130 15.91 16.86 -6.04
C TYR A 130 15.30 18.15 -5.45
N VAL A 131 15.72 19.32 -5.94
CA VAL A 131 15.13 20.60 -5.55
C VAL A 131 13.65 20.67 -5.92
N THR A 132 13.29 20.25 -7.14
CA THR A 132 11.88 20.27 -7.60
C THR A 132 11.03 19.31 -6.77
N VAL A 133 11.53 18.11 -6.48
CA VAL A 133 10.83 17.13 -5.63
C VAL A 133 10.66 17.68 -4.22
N TYR A 134 11.69 18.30 -3.63
CA TYR A 134 11.61 18.92 -2.31
C TYR A 134 10.53 20.00 -2.24
N GLU A 135 10.44 20.87 -3.25
CA GLU A 135 9.41 21.92 -3.29
C GLU A 135 7.98 21.33 -3.34
N LYS A 136 7.79 20.23 -4.06
CA LYS A 136 6.50 19.51 -4.06
C LYS A 136 6.18 18.96 -2.66
N LEU A 137 7.15 18.33 -2.00
CA LEU A 137 6.97 17.82 -0.63
C LEU A 137 6.68 18.94 0.36
N ARG A 138 7.35 20.07 0.23
CA ARG A 138 7.11 21.29 1.02
C ARG A 138 5.68 21.80 0.80
N GLN A 139 5.20 21.79 -0.43
CA GLN A 139 3.81 22.13 -0.74
C GLN A 139 2.82 21.18 -0.07
N LEU A 140 3.02 19.87 -0.13
CA LEU A 140 2.19 18.91 0.59
C LEU A 140 2.16 19.19 2.10
N LYS A 141 3.31 19.53 2.68
CA LYS A 141 3.40 19.93 4.10
C LYS A 141 2.57 21.17 4.42
N GLN A 142 2.55 22.17 3.53
CA GLN A 142 1.72 23.37 3.68
C GLN A 142 0.22 23.07 3.72
N TYR A 143 -0.20 22.03 2.96
CA TYR A 143 -1.58 21.55 2.99
C TYR A 143 -1.89 20.67 4.22
N GLY A 144 -0.91 20.41 5.08
CA GLY A 144 -1.11 19.69 6.33
C GLY A 144 -0.88 18.19 6.26
N LEU A 145 -0.28 17.69 5.19
CA LEU A 145 0.20 16.31 5.16
C LEU A 145 1.43 16.20 6.07
N ASN A 146 1.26 15.67 7.26
CA ASN A 146 2.31 15.68 8.27
C ASN A 146 3.08 14.37 8.37
N ASN A 147 2.45 13.27 7.97
CA ASN A 147 2.96 11.91 8.16
C ASN A 147 3.07 11.23 6.81
N ILE A 148 4.21 11.40 6.14
CA ILE A 148 4.50 10.80 4.84
C ILE A 148 5.82 10.06 4.91
N PHE A 149 5.84 8.86 4.35
CA PHE A 149 7.03 8.14 3.98
C PHE A 149 7.27 8.34 2.47
N VAL A 150 8.37 9.00 2.14
CA VAL A 150 8.76 9.28 0.75
C VAL A 150 9.68 8.17 0.28
N ASN A 151 9.28 7.44 -0.76
CA ASN A 151 10.08 6.36 -1.31
C ASN A 151 10.66 6.74 -2.68
N HIS A 152 11.98 6.59 -2.81
CA HIS A 152 12.70 6.79 -4.06
C HIS A 152 13.01 5.46 -4.73
N PRO A 153 12.38 5.13 -5.88
CA PRO A 153 12.81 4.02 -6.73
C PRO A 153 14.27 4.16 -7.17
N ALA A 154 14.94 3.05 -7.49
CA ALA A 154 16.36 3.04 -7.83
C ALA A 154 16.73 4.10 -8.88
N ALA A 155 15.96 4.20 -9.95
CA ALA A 155 16.17 5.15 -11.04
C ALA A 155 16.17 6.63 -10.61
N THR A 156 15.63 6.97 -9.44
CA THR A 156 15.55 8.36 -8.95
C THR A 156 16.68 8.74 -8.00
N TRP A 157 17.57 7.79 -7.61
CA TRP A 157 18.65 8.11 -6.70
C TRP A 157 19.97 7.38 -6.99
N THR A 158 20.00 6.47 -7.98
CA THR A 158 21.22 5.81 -8.43
C THR A 158 21.60 6.27 -9.85
N ASP A 159 22.78 5.91 -10.33
CA ASP A 159 23.16 6.06 -11.72
C ASP A 159 22.46 5.02 -12.59
N ASP A 160 21.83 5.43 -13.71
CA ASP A 160 21.07 4.54 -14.60
C ASP A 160 21.93 3.40 -15.20
N GLU A 161 23.26 3.61 -15.38
CA GLU A 161 24.15 2.56 -15.88
C GLU A 161 24.28 1.38 -14.91
N PHE A 162 23.90 1.57 -13.63
CA PHE A 162 24.13 0.62 -12.55
C PHE A 162 22.87 0.33 -11.73
N LEU A 163 21.69 0.39 -12.34
CA LEU A 163 20.43 0.01 -11.69
C LEU A 163 20.59 -1.36 -10.98
N GLY A 164 20.23 -1.39 -9.70
CA GLY A 164 20.42 -2.58 -8.86
C GLY A 164 21.84 -2.72 -8.31
N SER A 165 22.69 -1.73 -8.50
CA SER A 165 24.05 -1.75 -8.00
C SER A 165 24.20 -1.21 -6.58
N PHE A 166 25.37 -1.43 -6.02
CA PHE A 166 25.78 -0.99 -4.69
C PHE A 166 26.28 0.47 -4.66
N GLU A 167 25.85 1.29 -5.61
CA GLU A 167 26.27 2.67 -5.74
C GLU A 167 25.52 3.60 -4.78
N LEU A 168 26.24 4.57 -4.24
CA LEU A 168 25.73 5.64 -3.37
C LEU A 168 25.98 7.01 -3.99
N SER A 169 25.82 7.09 -5.30
CA SER A 169 26.25 8.24 -6.11
C SER A 169 25.21 9.37 -6.20
N GLY A 170 23.94 9.07 -5.92
CA GLY A 170 22.85 9.96 -6.27
C GLY A 170 22.65 10.00 -7.80
N SER A 171 21.41 10.17 -8.26
CA SER A 171 21.14 10.27 -9.70
C SER A 171 21.79 11.55 -10.28
N PRO A 172 22.68 11.42 -11.29
CA PRO A 172 23.31 12.59 -11.93
C PRO A 172 22.28 13.52 -12.56
N VAL A 173 21.20 12.97 -13.10
CA VAL A 173 20.12 13.73 -13.74
C VAL A 173 19.37 14.57 -12.70
N MET A 174 19.23 14.09 -11.48
CA MET A 174 18.55 14.80 -10.40
C MET A 174 19.46 15.76 -9.64
N GLY A 175 20.78 15.77 -9.90
CA GLY A 175 21.74 16.66 -9.27
C GLY A 175 22.94 16.00 -8.57
N GLY A 176 23.00 14.67 -8.59
CA GLY A 176 24.11 13.89 -8.03
C GLY A 176 24.11 13.80 -6.51
N ALA A 177 25.22 13.31 -5.94
CA ALA A 177 25.30 12.92 -4.53
C ALA A 177 25.15 14.08 -3.54
N ASP A 178 25.72 15.25 -3.86
CA ASP A 178 25.65 16.41 -2.96
C ASP A 178 24.21 16.94 -2.87
N ALA A 179 23.53 17.06 -4.02
CA ALA A 179 22.12 17.46 -4.07
C ALA A 179 21.20 16.42 -3.39
N LEU A 180 21.51 15.12 -3.51
CA LEU A 180 20.81 14.08 -2.74
C LEU A 180 20.99 14.27 -1.24
N SER A 181 22.20 14.57 -0.76
CA SER A 181 22.43 14.80 0.67
C SER A 181 21.62 16.00 1.19
N GLU A 182 21.64 17.13 0.47
CA GLU A 182 20.84 18.30 0.83
C GLU A 182 19.33 18.00 0.82
N TYR A 183 18.88 17.20 -0.13
CA TYR A 183 17.49 16.75 -0.23
C TYR A 183 17.09 15.87 0.95
N VAL A 184 17.93 14.89 1.34
CA VAL A 184 17.67 14.00 2.48
C VAL A 184 17.52 14.80 3.77
N ASP A 185 18.41 15.76 4.00
CA ASP A 185 18.35 16.65 5.17
C ASP A 185 17.06 17.48 5.15
N GLY A 186 16.72 18.07 4.00
CA GLY A 186 15.50 18.87 3.84
C GLY A 186 14.22 18.07 4.07
N VAL A 187 14.14 16.83 3.58
CA VAL A 187 12.99 15.93 3.81
C VAL A 187 12.85 15.61 5.31
N GLY A 188 13.98 15.38 6.00
CA GLY A 188 14.02 15.21 7.46
C GLY A 188 13.52 16.45 8.22
N GLU A 189 13.88 17.67 7.77
CA GLU A 189 13.39 18.93 8.35
C GLU A 189 11.88 19.13 8.17
N LEU A 190 11.30 18.60 7.09
CA LEU A 190 9.84 18.56 6.92
C LEU A 190 9.17 17.57 7.90
N GLY A 191 9.95 16.72 8.58
CA GLY A 191 9.45 15.67 9.45
C GLY A 191 8.90 14.47 8.66
N TYR A 192 9.33 14.28 7.43
CA TYR A 192 9.02 13.13 6.61
C TYR A 192 10.10 12.06 6.75
N GLU A 193 9.72 10.81 6.57
CA GLU A 193 10.64 9.69 6.48
C GLU A 193 11.01 9.44 5.01
N LEU A 194 12.23 8.97 4.76
CA LEU A 194 12.75 8.76 3.42
C LEU A 194 13.26 7.35 3.23
N GLY A 195 12.77 6.67 2.20
CA GLY A 195 13.24 5.37 1.74
C GLY A 195 14.01 5.46 0.42
N LEU A 196 15.15 4.80 0.36
CA LEU A 196 15.95 4.65 -0.85
C LEU A 196 15.91 3.20 -1.32
N TYR A 197 15.32 2.98 -2.50
CA TYR A 197 15.15 1.64 -3.07
C TYR A 197 16.49 1.01 -3.42
N THR A 198 16.71 -0.19 -2.93
CA THR A 198 17.97 -0.92 -3.03
C THR A 198 17.66 -2.37 -3.38
N SER A 199 18.38 -2.95 -4.35
CA SER A 199 18.28 -4.36 -4.70
C SER A 199 19.66 -5.01 -4.72
N PHE A 200 19.73 -6.23 -4.22
CA PHE A 200 20.92 -7.08 -4.24
C PHE A 200 20.66 -8.36 -5.04
N TYR A 201 19.63 -8.36 -5.88
CA TYR A 201 19.21 -9.50 -6.69
C TYR A 201 20.10 -9.71 -7.90
N SER A 202 20.51 -8.64 -8.56
CA SER A 202 21.26 -8.70 -9.81
C SER A 202 22.45 -7.73 -9.83
N ILE A 203 23.40 -8.01 -10.69
CA ILE A 203 24.57 -7.18 -10.91
C ILE A 203 24.88 -7.09 -12.41
N SER A 204 25.11 -5.87 -12.91
CA SER A 204 25.51 -5.65 -14.29
C SER A 204 26.95 -6.12 -14.53
N PRO A 205 27.27 -6.81 -15.64
CA PRO A 205 28.63 -7.12 -16.04
C PRO A 205 29.54 -5.89 -16.22
N ASN A 206 28.94 -4.72 -16.44
CA ASN A 206 29.65 -3.45 -16.58
C ASN A 206 29.98 -2.79 -15.22
N HIS A 207 29.42 -3.31 -14.14
CA HIS A 207 29.65 -2.76 -12.81
C HIS A 207 31.12 -3.00 -12.37
N PRO A 208 31.81 -2.00 -11.79
CA PRO A 208 33.22 -2.14 -11.36
C PRO A 208 33.47 -3.31 -10.39
N GLU A 209 32.48 -3.64 -9.56
CA GLU A 209 32.56 -4.74 -8.58
C GLU A 209 32.11 -6.09 -9.15
N TYR A 210 31.73 -6.17 -10.43
CA TYR A 210 31.33 -7.43 -11.05
C TYR A 210 32.50 -8.39 -11.14
N SER A 211 32.23 -9.65 -10.80
CA SER A 211 33.03 -10.78 -11.21
C SER A 211 32.12 -11.97 -11.52
N ALA A 212 32.50 -12.82 -12.47
CA ALA A 212 31.72 -14.00 -12.83
C ALA A 212 31.50 -14.96 -11.63
N GLU A 213 32.39 -14.93 -10.63
CA GLU A 213 32.24 -15.72 -9.41
C GLU A 213 31.11 -15.25 -8.49
N LYS A 214 30.68 -13.99 -8.63
CA LYS A 214 29.56 -13.41 -7.88
C LYS A 214 28.20 -13.73 -8.52
N ALA A 215 28.16 -14.09 -9.79
CA ALA A 215 26.93 -14.46 -10.49
C ALA A 215 26.51 -15.90 -10.19
N ALA A 216 25.21 -16.11 -9.99
CA ALA A 216 24.63 -17.44 -9.90
C ALA A 216 24.74 -18.16 -11.25
N VAL A 217 24.92 -19.46 -11.24
CA VAL A 217 25.08 -20.26 -12.46
C VAL A 217 23.93 -21.24 -12.64
N GLY A 218 23.57 -21.45 -13.90
CA GLY A 218 22.59 -22.46 -14.30
C GLY A 218 23.19 -23.87 -14.36
N SER A 219 22.36 -24.83 -14.70
CA SER A 219 22.80 -26.22 -14.90
C SER A 219 23.81 -26.40 -16.02
N ASP A 220 23.91 -25.45 -16.95
CA ASP A 220 24.89 -25.42 -18.05
C ASP A 220 26.22 -24.75 -17.63
N GLY A 221 26.37 -24.36 -16.37
CA GLY A 221 27.55 -23.68 -15.84
C GLY A 221 27.72 -22.22 -16.26
N LYS A 222 26.71 -21.63 -16.89
CA LYS A 222 26.75 -20.22 -17.28
C LYS A 222 26.04 -19.34 -16.28
N PRO A 223 26.44 -18.04 -16.17
CA PRO A 223 25.71 -17.08 -15.38
C PRO A 223 24.23 -17.00 -15.78
N ILE A 224 23.36 -16.98 -14.78
CA ILE A 224 21.91 -16.82 -14.99
C ILE A 224 21.63 -15.33 -15.27
N LEU A 225 20.91 -15.05 -16.36
CA LEU A 225 20.45 -13.70 -16.67
C LEU A 225 19.27 -13.32 -15.76
N ALA A 226 19.38 -12.19 -15.11
CA ALA A 226 18.26 -11.55 -14.40
C ALA A 226 17.39 -10.75 -15.39
N ASP A 227 18.04 -10.09 -16.34
CA ASP A 227 17.48 -9.35 -17.48
C ASP A 227 18.49 -9.31 -18.63
N GLU A 228 18.25 -8.48 -19.65
CA GLU A 228 19.13 -8.39 -20.83
C GLU A 228 20.55 -7.88 -20.50
N ASN A 229 20.72 -7.15 -19.39
CA ASN A 229 21.94 -6.43 -19.05
C ASN A 229 22.53 -6.82 -17.69
N SER A 230 21.93 -7.77 -16.97
CA SER A 230 22.38 -8.14 -15.64
C SER A 230 22.30 -9.64 -15.37
N HIS A 231 23.12 -10.11 -14.44
CA HIS A 231 23.15 -11.48 -13.96
C HIS A 231 22.58 -11.57 -12.55
N VAL A 232 21.92 -12.68 -12.24
CA VAL A 232 21.47 -12.98 -10.88
C VAL A 232 22.68 -13.09 -9.95
N TYR A 233 22.62 -12.39 -8.83
CA TYR A 233 23.68 -12.38 -7.84
C TYR A 233 23.59 -13.60 -6.93
N LYS A 234 24.73 -14.21 -6.55
CA LYS A 234 24.73 -15.31 -5.59
C LYS A 234 24.22 -14.84 -4.23
N SER A 235 23.12 -15.39 -3.76
CA SER A 235 22.51 -14.98 -2.47
C SER A 235 23.47 -15.06 -1.28
N SER A 236 24.40 -16.03 -1.28
CA SER A 236 25.41 -16.17 -0.22
C SER A 236 26.42 -15.02 -0.18
N ILE A 237 26.71 -14.41 -1.33
CA ILE A 237 27.60 -13.24 -1.46
C ILE A 237 26.81 -11.96 -1.23
N ALA A 238 25.62 -11.87 -1.81
CA ALA A 238 24.70 -10.73 -1.66
C ALA A 238 24.44 -10.39 -0.19
N LEU A 239 24.32 -11.39 0.68
CA LEU A 239 24.13 -11.21 2.13
C LEU A 239 25.22 -10.32 2.77
N SER A 240 26.49 -10.60 2.55
CA SER A 240 27.59 -9.85 3.17
C SER A 240 27.76 -8.45 2.56
N GLU A 241 27.53 -8.35 1.25
CA GLU A 241 27.66 -7.07 0.53
C GLU A 241 26.48 -6.16 0.82
N ALA A 242 25.26 -6.69 0.95
CA ALA A 242 24.07 -5.94 1.35
C ALA A 242 24.24 -5.28 2.73
N ILE A 243 24.73 -6.03 3.71
CA ILE A 243 25.00 -5.49 5.06
C ILE A 243 26.00 -4.34 4.98
N THR A 244 27.10 -4.52 4.25
CA THR A 244 28.14 -3.47 4.10
C THR A 244 27.59 -2.25 3.36
N HIS A 245 26.78 -2.45 2.32
CA HIS A 245 26.17 -1.36 1.56
C HIS A 245 25.19 -0.55 2.41
N VAL A 246 24.31 -1.23 3.14
CA VAL A 246 23.32 -0.55 4.00
C VAL A 246 23.99 0.23 5.12
N GLN A 247 25.07 -0.29 5.73
CA GLN A 247 25.86 0.47 6.69
C GLN A 247 26.37 1.78 6.09
N LYS A 248 26.96 1.74 4.90
CA LYS A 248 27.45 2.92 4.18
C LYS A 248 26.30 3.87 3.80
N LEU A 249 25.12 3.34 3.42
CA LEU A 249 23.95 4.15 3.06
C LEU A 249 23.48 4.98 4.24
N VAL A 250 23.25 4.35 5.40
CA VAL A 250 22.77 5.04 6.59
C VAL A 250 23.82 5.98 7.21
N GLU A 251 25.12 5.72 6.98
CA GLU A 251 26.19 6.62 7.38
C GLU A 251 26.26 7.86 6.47
N ARG A 252 26.03 7.69 5.17
CA ARG A 252 26.17 8.77 4.18
C ARG A 252 24.94 9.65 4.08
N PHE A 253 23.76 9.08 4.19
CA PHE A 253 22.47 9.75 4.00
C PHE A 253 21.54 9.59 5.23
N PRO A 254 21.98 9.95 6.45
CA PRO A 254 21.07 9.92 7.59
C PRO A 254 20.05 11.07 7.44
N PRO A 255 18.74 10.86 7.67
CA PRO A 255 18.06 9.67 8.21
C PRO A 255 17.42 8.74 7.17
N ALA A 256 17.91 8.70 5.93
CA ALA A 256 17.33 7.82 4.91
C ALA A 256 17.45 6.33 5.29
N LEU A 257 16.46 5.55 4.91
CA LEU A 257 16.33 4.14 5.23
C LEU A 257 16.37 3.29 3.95
N PRO A 258 16.86 2.04 3.98
CA PRO A 258 16.80 1.16 2.83
C PRO A 258 15.38 0.66 2.59
N MET A 259 14.92 0.74 1.35
CA MET A 259 13.77 -0.01 0.84
C MET A 259 14.31 -1.16 -0.01
N VAL A 260 14.32 -2.38 0.54
CA VAL A 260 14.92 -3.54 -0.13
C VAL A 260 13.92 -4.21 -1.04
N ALA A 261 14.22 -4.17 -2.32
CA ALA A 261 13.43 -4.78 -3.36
C ALA A 261 13.78 -6.24 -3.63
N ASP A 262 13.01 -6.89 -4.47
CA ASP A 262 13.22 -8.23 -5.01
C ASP A 262 13.20 -9.36 -3.97
N HIS A 263 13.93 -9.23 -2.87
CA HIS A 263 14.25 -10.34 -1.95
C HIS A 263 13.03 -10.95 -1.24
N SER A 264 11.97 -10.20 -1.05
CA SER A 264 10.68 -10.68 -0.54
C SER A 264 9.57 -10.69 -1.60
N ALA A 265 9.81 -10.10 -2.77
CA ALA A 265 8.85 -10.06 -3.86
C ALA A 265 9.01 -11.24 -4.84
N ARG A 266 10.26 -11.60 -5.16
CA ARG A 266 10.56 -12.67 -6.12
C ARG A 266 10.27 -14.04 -5.55
N ASN A 267 10.02 -14.98 -6.47
CA ASN A 267 9.91 -16.38 -6.09
C ASN A 267 11.28 -16.91 -5.59
N PRO A 268 11.34 -17.67 -4.49
CA PRO A 268 12.59 -18.23 -4.01
C PRO A 268 13.37 -19.04 -5.05
N SER A 269 12.70 -19.64 -6.06
CA SER A 269 13.38 -20.32 -7.17
C SER A 269 14.21 -19.40 -8.06
N ASP A 270 13.92 -18.10 -8.10
CA ASP A 270 14.67 -17.13 -8.90
C ASP A 270 16.09 -16.89 -8.37
N PHE A 271 16.34 -17.30 -7.14
CA PHE A 271 17.65 -17.25 -6.48
C PHE A 271 18.44 -18.58 -6.59
N THR A 272 17.99 -19.53 -7.41
CA THR A 272 18.63 -20.82 -7.55
C THR A 272 20.03 -20.68 -8.18
N ASP A 273 21.02 -21.35 -7.58
CA ASP A 273 22.41 -21.39 -8.04
C ASP A 273 22.88 -22.85 -8.14
N CYS A 274 23.20 -23.29 -9.34
CA CYS A 274 23.62 -24.67 -9.63
C CYS A 274 25.14 -24.90 -9.49
N ASP A 275 25.90 -23.94 -8.90
CA ASP A 275 27.35 -24.05 -8.75
C ASP A 275 27.73 -25.33 -7.98
N LYS A 276 28.58 -26.15 -8.60
CA LYS A 276 29.11 -27.41 -8.02
C LYS A 276 29.91 -27.22 -6.73
N LYS A 277 30.43 -26.01 -6.49
CA LYS A 277 31.15 -25.66 -5.26
C LYS A 277 30.25 -25.55 -4.03
N LEU A 278 28.93 -25.42 -4.23
CA LEU A 278 27.96 -25.34 -3.13
C LEU A 278 27.73 -26.73 -2.53
N THR A 279 28.38 -27.01 -1.42
CA THR A 279 28.36 -28.33 -0.76
C THR A 279 26.98 -28.70 -0.22
N GLU A 280 26.20 -27.72 0.21
CA GLU A 280 24.84 -27.92 0.80
C GLU A 280 23.73 -27.90 -0.25
N GLY A 281 24.08 -27.65 -1.53
CA GLY A 281 23.11 -27.51 -2.60
C GLY A 281 22.21 -26.29 -2.42
N VAL A 282 21.39 -25.99 -3.42
CA VAL A 282 20.42 -24.93 -3.39
C VAL A 282 19.03 -25.53 -3.54
N SER A 283 18.20 -25.34 -2.55
CA SER A 283 16.78 -25.73 -2.57
C SER A 283 15.90 -24.51 -2.38
N PHE A 284 14.63 -24.64 -2.70
CA PHE A 284 13.62 -23.62 -2.45
C PHE A 284 13.66 -23.15 -0.98
N LYS A 285 13.69 -24.10 -0.03
CA LYS A 285 13.85 -23.81 1.38
C LYS A 285 15.14 -23.05 1.70
N LYS A 286 16.28 -23.50 1.14
CA LYS A 286 17.57 -22.82 1.37
C LYS A 286 17.56 -21.38 0.87
N ASN A 287 16.92 -21.13 -0.27
CA ASN A 287 16.74 -19.76 -0.77
C ASN A 287 15.91 -18.90 0.18
N ILE A 288 14.80 -19.43 0.72
CA ILE A 288 14.04 -18.74 1.76
C ILE A 288 14.92 -18.39 2.95
N ASP A 289 15.72 -19.36 3.45
CA ASP A 289 16.59 -19.14 4.62
C ASP A 289 17.68 -18.09 4.35
N LEU A 290 18.24 -18.04 3.13
CA LEU A 290 19.21 -17.03 2.73
C LEU A 290 18.59 -15.63 2.65
N GLN A 291 17.41 -15.52 2.05
CA GLN A 291 16.69 -14.24 1.99
C GLN A 291 16.29 -13.77 3.41
N LYS A 292 15.81 -14.66 4.26
CA LYS A 292 15.55 -14.34 5.68
C LYS A 292 16.81 -13.81 6.37
N SER A 293 17.96 -14.45 6.15
CA SER A 293 19.22 -14.03 6.75
C SER A 293 19.66 -12.65 6.25
N LEU A 294 19.49 -12.38 4.95
CA LEU A 294 19.80 -11.07 4.36
C LEU A 294 18.92 -9.97 4.98
N LEU A 295 17.63 -10.16 4.95
CA LEU A 295 16.67 -9.17 5.45
C LEU A 295 16.84 -8.94 6.96
N SER A 296 17.02 -10.01 7.75
CA SER A 296 17.28 -9.89 9.19
C SER A 296 18.60 -9.19 9.49
N GLY A 297 19.64 -9.46 8.71
CA GLY A 297 20.94 -8.79 8.86
C GLY A 297 20.86 -7.28 8.59
N ILE A 298 20.03 -6.86 7.65
CA ILE A 298 19.76 -5.44 7.40
C ILE A 298 18.94 -4.84 8.54
N GLN A 299 17.91 -5.54 9.00
CA GLN A 299 17.07 -5.08 10.12
C GLN A 299 17.86 -4.86 11.41
N ASP A 300 18.92 -5.63 11.64
CA ASP A 300 19.81 -5.43 12.79
C ASP A 300 20.58 -4.08 12.73
N ILE A 301 20.68 -3.45 11.56
CA ILE A 301 21.33 -2.15 11.35
C ILE A 301 20.33 -1.00 11.49
N CYS A 302 19.18 -1.11 10.83
CA CYS A 302 18.16 -0.04 10.76
C CYS A 302 16.78 -0.63 10.45
N PRO A 303 15.69 0.15 10.66
CA PRO A 303 14.36 -0.26 10.21
C PRO A 303 14.35 -0.62 8.73
N LEU A 304 13.69 -1.73 8.40
CA LEU A 304 13.68 -2.30 7.06
C LEU A 304 12.30 -2.18 6.42
N PHE A 305 12.31 -1.74 5.16
CA PHE A 305 11.14 -1.73 4.27
C PHE A 305 11.43 -2.65 3.09
N VAL A 306 10.44 -3.40 2.64
CA VAL A 306 10.61 -4.39 1.57
C VAL A 306 9.47 -4.34 0.56
N GLU A 307 9.74 -4.87 -0.61
CA GLU A 307 8.74 -5.06 -1.64
C GLU A 307 7.89 -6.31 -1.34
N GLY A 308 6.56 -6.19 -1.44
CA GLY A 308 5.64 -7.31 -1.30
C GLY A 308 5.51 -8.14 -2.57
N GLY A 309 5.10 -9.37 -2.42
CA GLY A 309 4.91 -10.35 -3.51
C GLY A 309 4.86 -11.74 -2.92
N ASN A 310 5.99 -12.23 -2.43
CA ASN A 310 6.10 -13.46 -1.64
C ASN A 310 6.45 -13.14 -0.17
N HIS A 311 6.17 -11.93 0.28
CA HIS A 311 6.54 -11.42 1.60
C HIS A 311 5.95 -12.24 2.78
N TRP A 312 4.85 -12.95 2.57
CA TRP A 312 4.27 -13.88 3.53
C TRP A 312 5.20 -15.06 3.89
N LEU A 313 6.25 -15.33 3.09
CA LEU A 313 7.33 -16.26 3.46
C LEU A 313 8.27 -15.69 4.53
N TYR A 314 8.21 -14.39 4.78
CA TYR A 314 9.14 -13.63 5.62
C TYR A 314 8.42 -12.82 6.72
N PRO A 315 7.46 -13.42 7.47
CA PRO A 315 6.67 -12.68 8.44
C PRO A 315 7.55 -12.12 9.56
N GLY A 316 7.24 -10.90 10.01
CA GLY A 316 7.90 -10.25 11.14
C GLY A 316 9.34 -9.77 10.89
N ILE A 317 9.87 -9.87 9.67
CA ILE A 317 11.24 -9.43 9.34
C ILE A 317 11.27 -7.96 8.97
N ALA A 318 10.36 -7.52 8.15
CA ALA A 318 10.29 -6.12 7.76
C ALA A 318 9.11 -5.43 8.42
N LYS A 319 9.19 -4.12 8.46
CA LYS A 319 8.19 -3.28 9.05
C LYS A 319 7.05 -2.98 8.09
N TYR A 320 7.40 -2.69 6.83
CA TYR A 320 6.47 -2.44 5.75
C TYR A 320 6.72 -3.38 4.59
N TYR A 321 5.65 -3.80 3.97
CA TYR A 321 5.66 -4.52 2.71
C TYR A 321 4.90 -3.70 1.67
N TYR A 322 5.63 -3.20 0.68
CA TYR A 322 5.00 -2.57 -0.47
C TYR A 322 4.23 -3.64 -1.25
N ALA A 323 2.91 -3.65 -1.10
CA ALA A 323 2.07 -4.70 -1.67
C ALA A 323 1.97 -4.62 -3.19
N LYS A 324 2.02 -5.77 -3.86
CA LYS A 324 1.82 -5.92 -5.31
C LYS A 324 0.60 -6.80 -5.64
N ILE A 325 -0.49 -6.64 -4.89
CA ILE A 325 -1.69 -7.45 -5.10
C ILE A 325 -2.33 -7.18 -6.46
N VAL A 326 -2.17 -5.98 -6.97
CA VAL A 326 -2.86 -5.44 -8.14
C VAL A 326 -2.09 -5.59 -9.46
N GLY A 327 -0.96 -6.24 -9.51
CA GLY A 327 -0.31 -6.61 -10.78
C GLY A 327 -1.08 -7.69 -11.58
N ILE A 328 -2.21 -8.14 -11.08
CA ILE A 328 -3.12 -9.11 -11.67
C ILE A 328 -4.37 -8.33 -12.08
N ASN A 329 -4.71 -8.36 -13.35
CA ASN A 329 -5.85 -7.71 -14.00
C ASN A 329 -6.98 -7.24 -13.04
N PRO A 330 -7.26 -5.93 -12.97
CA PRO A 330 -8.24 -5.33 -12.05
C PRO A 330 -9.69 -5.78 -12.24
N SER A 331 -10.05 -6.18 -13.46
CA SER A 331 -11.35 -6.81 -13.72
C SER A 331 -11.47 -8.18 -13.02
N ILE A 332 -10.36 -8.72 -12.51
CA ILE A 332 -10.27 -9.99 -11.79
C ILE A 332 -9.91 -9.76 -10.31
N ILE A 333 -9.93 -8.54 -9.78
CA ILE A 333 -9.92 -8.40 -8.33
C ILE A 333 -11.22 -9.03 -7.82
N THR A 334 -11.20 -10.35 -7.76
CA THR A 334 -12.12 -11.05 -6.89
C THR A 334 -11.73 -10.59 -5.50
N PRO A 335 -12.60 -9.88 -4.81
CA PRO A 335 -12.30 -9.40 -3.47
C PRO A 335 -12.45 -10.55 -2.46
N ILE A 336 -11.78 -11.66 -2.74
CA ILE A 336 -11.54 -12.67 -1.73
C ILE A 336 -10.38 -12.12 -0.90
N LEU A 337 -10.74 -11.55 0.21
CA LEU A 337 -9.77 -11.06 1.15
C LEU A 337 -9.29 -12.24 1.99
N ASP A 338 -8.04 -12.58 1.87
CA ASP A 338 -7.42 -13.69 2.60
C ASP A 338 -6.85 -13.23 3.97
N PHE A 339 -7.60 -12.44 4.70
CA PHE A 339 -7.25 -11.96 6.05
C PHE A 339 -7.15 -13.06 7.10
N GLU A 340 -7.52 -14.26 6.77
CA GLU A 340 -7.17 -15.42 7.59
C GLU A 340 -5.65 -15.61 7.69
N LEU A 341 -4.90 -15.04 6.75
CA LEU A 341 -3.49 -14.72 6.88
C LEU A 341 -3.24 -13.50 7.78
N GLY A 342 -4.23 -13.05 8.49
CA GLY A 342 -4.24 -11.86 9.36
C GLY A 342 -3.18 -11.85 10.47
N THR A 343 -2.49 -12.95 10.68
CA THR A 343 -1.24 -12.97 11.45
C THR A 343 -0.14 -12.18 10.76
N LEU A 344 -0.15 -12.05 9.43
CA LEU A 344 0.75 -11.17 8.68
C LEU A 344 0.42 -9.70 8.94
N HIS A 345 -0.84 -9.34 8.91
CA HIS A 345 -1.28 -7.96 9.16
C HIS A 345 -1.01 -7.46 10.58
N LYS A 346 -0.78 -8.35 11.54
CA LYS A 346 -0.39 -7.98 12.92
C LYS A 346 1.08 -7.65 13.07
N LEU A 347 1.91 -8.30 12.25
CA LEU A 347 3.36 -8.20 12.34
C LEU A 347 3.92 -7.15 11.39
N ASN A 348 3.20 -6.85 10.30
CA ASN A 348 3.64 -5.99 9.22
C ASN A 348 2.49 -5.09 8.78
N ALA A 349 2.82 -3.89 8.34
CA ALA A 349 1.89 -3.04 7.64
C ALA A 349 2.13 -3.15 6.14
N ASP A 350 1.15 -3.69 5.42
CA ASP A 350 1.17 -3.69 3.97
C ASP A 350 0.79 -2.31 3.43
N VAL A 351 1.46 -1.87 2.37
CA VAL A 351 1.29 -0.54 1.79
C VAL A 351 0.64 -0.64 0.42
N GLY A 352 -0.51 0.00 0.26
CA GLY A 352 -1.27 -0.01 -0.99
C GLY A 352 -1.74 -1.39 -1.40
N ILE A 353 -2.21 -1.50 -2.62
CA ILE A 353 -2.63 -2.76 -3.26
C ILE A 353 -1.93 -2.98 -4.60
N GLY A 354 -0.86 -2.25 -4.84
CA GLY A 354 -0.12 -2.12 -6.09
C GLY A 354 -0.02 -0.66 -6.48
N ASP A 355 0.74 -0.39 -7.53
CA ASP A 355 0.93 0.95 -8.01
C ASP A 355 -0.32 1.46 -8.75
N ILE A 356 -0.94 2.52 -8.23
CA ILE A 356 -2.15 3.10 -8.83
C ILE A 356 -1.91 3.57 -10.27
N GLU A 357 -0.71 3.98 -10.60
CA GLU A 357 -0.40 4.53 -11.91
C GLU A 357 -0.20 3.45 -12.96
N GLU A 358 0.52 2.39 -12.62
CA GLU A 358 0.65 1.22 -13.50
C GLU A 358 -0.71 0.58 -13.74
N TYR A 359 -1.50 0.52 -12.69
CA TYR A 359 -2.79 -0.13 -12.67
C TYR A 359 -3.81 0.54 -13.57
N TYR A 360 -3.98 1.87 -13.42
CA TYR A 360 -5.04 2.58 -14.15
C TYR A 360 -4.60 3.19 -15.48
N GLN A 361 -3.31 3.43 -15.71
CA GLN A 361 -2.86 3.95 -17.01
C GLN A 361 -3.01 2.95 -18.14
N ASN A 362 -2.86 1.66 -17.86
CA ASN A 362 -2.93 0.61 -18.88
C ASN A 362 -4.37 0.17 -19.19
N GLU A 363 -5.34 0.46 -18.32
CA GLU A 363 -6.69 -0.06 -18.44
C GLU A 363 -7.78 1.00 -18.60
N ILE A 364 -7.46 2.30 -18.40
CA ILE A 364 -8.42 3.37 -18.63
C ILE A 364 -8.37 3.75 -20.11
N PRO A 365 -9.44 3.56 -20.89
CA PRO A 365 -9.54 4.11 -22.23
C PRO A 365 -9.31 5.62 -22.17
N ASP A 366 -8.62 6.18 -23.17
CA ASP A 366 -8.35 7.64 -23.24
C ASP A 366 -9.62 8.50 -23.11
N SER A 367 -10.77 7.96 -23.53
CA SER A 367 -12.09 8.58 -23.37
C SER A 367 -12.58 8.66 -21.91
N GLU A 368 -12.05 7.82 -21.01
CA GLU A 368 -12.47 7.74 -19.61
C GLU A 368 -11.46 8.34 -18.63
N ARG A 369 -10.32 8.83 -19.10
CA ARG A 369 -9.31 9.50 -18.26
C ARG A 369 -9.85 10.71 -17.48
N ASN A 370 -10.97 11.29 -17.92
CA ASN A 370 -11.70 12.32 -17.16
C ASN A 370 -12.45 11.76 -15.95
N SER A 371 -12.55 10.43 -15.80
CA SER A 371 -13.19 9.74 -14.67
C SER A 371 -12.21 9.29 -13.59
N ARG A 372 -11.03 9.90 -13.50
CA ARG A 372 -9.98 9.55 -12.52
C ARG A 372 -10.48 9.43 -11.09
N SER A 373 -11.48 10.23 -10.72
CA SER A 373 -12.09 10.18 -9.39
C SER A 373 -12.73 8.83 -9.07
N VAL A 374 -13.32 8.14 -10.04
CA VAL A 374 -13.94 6.82 -9.85
C VAL A 374 -12.86 5.79 -9.51
N PHE A 375 -11.75 5.82 -10.25
CA PHE A 375 -10.64 4.90 -10.01
C PHE A 375 -9.93 5.15 -8.69
N LEU A 376 -9.72 6.44 -8.36
CA LEU A 376 -9.16 6.81 -7.06
C LEU A 376 -10.03 6.29 -5.91
N ASN A 377 -11.35 6.42 -6.03
CA ASN A 377 -12.27 5.94 -5.01
C ASN A 377 -12.27 4.40 -4.90
N ARG A 378 -12.21 3.68 -6.02
CA ARG A 378 -12.04 2.22 -6.00
C ARG A 378 -10.72 1.82 -5.35
N TYR A 379 -9.65 2.53 -5.65
CA TYR A 379 -8.35 2.29 -5.04
C TYR A 379 -8.36 2.54 -3.53
N ILE A 380 -8.99 3.63 -3.06
CA ILE A 380 -9.21 3.93 -1.64
C ILE A 380 -10.02 2.81 -0.97
N ALA A 381 -11.16 2.44 -1.57
CA ALA A 381 -12.04 1.40 -1.04
C ALA A 381 -11.31 0.04 -0.94
N ALA A 382 -10.56 -0.34 -1.98
CA ALA A 382 -9.80 -1.58 -1.98
C ALA A 382 -8.65 -1.54 -0.96
N THR A 383 -7.90 -0.44 -0.86
CA THR A 383 -6.85 -0.28 0.16
C THR A 383 -7.41 -0.45 1.57
N ALA A 384 -8.56 0.16 1.85
CA ALA A 384 -9.24 0.02 3.13
C ALA A 384 -9.78 -1.40 3.37
N ALA A 385 -10.32 -2.05 2.33
CA ALA A 385 -10.79 -3.43 2.41
C ALA A 385 -9.67 -4.41 2.75
N TYR A 386 -8.48 -4.23 2.17
CA TYR A 386 -7.29 -5.02 2.50
C TYR A 386 -6.64 -4.61 3.84
N GLY A 387 -7.14 -3.57 4.52
CA GLY A 387 -6.58 -3.10 5.79
C GLY A 387 -5.16 -2.53 5.66
N HIS A 388 -4.80 -2.07 4.46
CA HIS A 388 -3.47 -1.59 4.13
C HIS A 388 -3.28 -0.09 4.40
N ILE A 389 -2.02 0.32 4.47
CA ILE A 389 -1.63 1.72 4.57
C ILE A 389 -1.78 2.39 3.19
N GLY A 390 -2.18 3.65 3.18
CA GLY A 390 -2.38 4.41 1.95
C GLY A 390 -1.09 4.62 1.17
N LEU A 391 -1.07 4.20 -0.09
CA LEU A 391 -0.08 4.59 -1.09
C LEU A 391 -0.65 5.76 -1.88
N LEU A 392 -0.10 6.95 -1.66
CA LEU A 392 -0.62 8.18 -2.24
C LEU A 392 -0.30 8.28 -3.73
N PRO A 393 -1.24 8.76 -4.55
CA PRO A 393 -0.96 9.06 -5.95
C PRO A 393 0.02 10.24 -6.05
N ASP A 394 0.92 10.20 -7.03
CA ASP A 394 1.85 11.30 -7.30
C ASP A 394 1.07 12.56 -7.71
N PRO A 395 1.25 13.69 -7.00
CA PRO A 395 0.55 14.92 -7.30
C PRO A 395 0.86 15.50 -8.69
N THR A 396 1.97 15.10 -9.31
CA THR A 396 2.32 15.51 -10.69
C THR A 396 1.38 14.90 -11.71
N ASN A 397 1.05 13.63 -11.55
CA ASN A 397 0.24 12.86 -12.51
C ASN A 397 -1.25 12.92 -12.17
N TRP A 398 -1.59 12.91 -10.88
CA TRP A 398 -2.97 12.81 -10.40
C TRP A 398 -3.57 14.13 -9.91
N GLY A 399 -2.75 15.18 -9.79
CA GLY A 399 -3.14 16.44 -9.19
C GLY A 399 -3.09 16.38 -7.65
N ILE A 400 -2.86 17.54 -7.06
CA ILE A 400 -2.75 17.67 -5.60
C ILE A 400 -4.04 17.29 -4.88
N SER A 401 -5.21 17.57 -5.49
CA SER A 401 -6.53 17.22 -4.94
C SER A 401 -6.67 15.72 -4.68
N SER A 402 -6.20 14.87 -5.59
CA SER A 402 -6.24 13.42 -5.43
C SER A 402 -5.34 12.93 -4.28
N THR A 403 -4.14 13.51 -4.15
CA THR A 403 -3.21 13.19 -3.06
C THR A 403 -3.78 13.62 -1.71
N LEU A 404 -4.34 14.83 -1.62
CA LEU A 404 -4.98 15.34 -0.41
C LEU A 404 -6.18 14.47 -0.01
N LYS A 405 -7.06 14.15 -0.96
CA LYS A 405 -8.21 13.29 -0.73
C LYS A 405 -7.82 11.95 -0.13
N MET A 406 -6.90 11.25 -0.78
CA MET A 406 -6.48 9.93 -0.33
C MET A 406 -5.83 9.99 1.06
N TYR A 407 -4.98 10.99 1.30
CA TYR A 407 -4.35 11.19 2.60
C TYR A 407 -5.39 11.43 3.71
N PHE A 408 -6.30 12.39 3.54
CA PHE A 408 -7.26 12.76 4.59
C PHE A 408 -8.36 11.72 4.80
N ILE A 409 -8.53 10.78 3.89
CA ILE A 409 -9.42 9.63 4.07
C ILE A 409 -8.69 8.46 4.73
N LEU A 410 -7.59 7.99 4.13
CA LEU A 410 -6.93 6.76 4.58
C LEU A 410 -6.02 6.96 5.79
N ASN A 411 -5.19 8.00 5.84
CA ASN A 411 -4.26 8.23 6.96
C ASN A 411 -4.97 8.31 8.31
N VAL A 412 -6.20 8.84 8.31
CA VAL A 412 -7.03 8.94 9.51
C VAL A 412 -7.50 7.58 10.00
N MET A 413 -7.87 6.70 9.08
CA MET A 413 -8.51 5.42 9.40
C MET A 413 -7.50 4.28 9.55
N GLN A 414 -6.40 4.29 8.78
CA GLN A 414 -5.40 3.22 8.78
C GLN A 414 -4.79 2.97 10.16
N ARG A 415 -4.65 3.99 10.99
CA ARG A 415 -4.15 3.86 12.36
C ARG A 415 -5.02 2.98 13.25
N PHE A 416 -6.28 2.78 12.90
CA PHE A 416 -7.19 1.93 13.65
C PHE A 416 -7.19 0.50 13.12
N TYR A 417 -7.22 0.30 11.80
CA TYR A 417 -7.32 -1.06 11.26
C TYR A 417 -5.98 -1.74 10.98
N ALA A 418 -4.90 -1.01 10.63
CA ALA A 418 -3.66 -1.62 10.11
C ALA A 418 -2.96 -2.60 11.09
N LYS A 419 -3.23 -2.50 12.40
CA LYS A 419 -2.66 -3.40 13.41
C LYS A 419 -3.72 -4.13 14.25
N SER A 420 -4.98 -3.97 13.92
CA SER A 420 -6.06 -4.65 14.61
C SER A 420 -6.28 -6.04 14.04
N HIS A 421 -6.76 -6.94 14.88
CA HIS A 421 -7.26 -8.23 14.42
C HIS A 421 -8.53 -8.04 13.62
N VAL A 422 -8.69 -8.80 12.56
CA VAL A 422 -9.95 -8.96 11.87
C VAL A 422 -10.78 -9.99 12.63
N ASP A 423 -11.97 -9.61 13.09
CA ASP A 423 -12.90 -10.49 13.77
C ASP A 423 -13.84 -11.19 12.76
N SER A 424 -14.25 -10.46 11.71
CA SER A 424 -15.09 -11.04 10.65
C SER A 424 -14.88 -10.37 9.31
N ILE A 425 -14.99 -11.16 8.22
CA ILE A 425 -15.13 -10.69 6.85
C ILE A 425 -16.38 -11.32 6.28
N MET A 426 -17.28 -10.48 5.78
CA MET A 426 -18.55 -10.89 5.25
C MET A 426 -18.77 -10.30 3.87
N TYR A 427 -19.35 -11.09 2.98
CA TYR A 427 -19.65 -10.75 1.59
C TYR A 427 -21.16 -10.67 1.40
N HIS A 428 -21.63 -9.57 0.83
CA HIS A 428 -23.05 -9.37 0.65
C HIS A 428 -23.57 -10.07 -0.62
N LYS A 429 -24.72 -10.76 -0.48
CA LYS A 429 -25.48 -11.30 -1.60
C LYS A 429 -26.97 -11.36 -1.24
N ASN A 430 -27.83 -10.89 -2.14
CA ASN A 430 -29.30 -11.00 -2.02
C ASN A 430 -29.87 -10.46 -0.68
N GLY A 431 -29.32 -9.36 -0.15
CA GLY A 431 -29.79 -8.75 1.09
C GLY A 431 -29.22 -9.36 2.37
N ALA A 432 -28.26 -10.27 2.28
CA ALA A 432 -27.60 -10.90 3.43
C ALA A 432 -26.08 -10.85 3.32
N PHE A 433 -25.39 -10.78 4.44
CA PHE A 433 -23.95 -10.96 4.54
C PHE A 433 -23.62 -12.44 4.83
N LEU A 434 -22.72 -12.99 4.04
CA LEU A 434 -22.28 -14.38 4.07
C LEU A 434 -20.85 -14.47 4.60
N SER A 435 -20.52 -15.57 5.28
CA SER A 435 -19.14 -15.91 5.62
C SER A 435 -18.30 -16.14 4.35
N LEU A 436 -16.96 -16.12 4.44
CA LEU A 436 -16.08 -16.38 3.29
C LEU A 436 -16.40 -17.74 2.63
N GLY A 437 -16.58 -18.78 3.43
CA GLY A 437 -16.90 -20.11 2.90
C GLY A 437 -18.20 -20.15 2.12
N ASP A 438 -19.28 -19.60 2.67
CA ASP A 438 -20.58 -19.52 1.99
C ASP A 438 -20.50 -18.60 0.76
N ALA A 439 -19.77 -17.50 0.86
CA ALA A 439 -19.59 -16.55 -0.23
C ALA A 439 -18.89 -17.15 -1.45
N ILE A 440 -17.89 -18.01 -1.22
CA ILE A 440 -17.21 -18.76 -2.29
C ILE A 440 -18.20 -19.73 -2.95
N VAL A 441 -18.94 -20.48 -2.16
CA VAL A 441 -19.89 -21.46 -2.66
C VAL A 441 -21.03 -20.82 -3.45
N GLU A 442 -21.50 -19.67 -2.99
CA GLU A 442 -22.60 -18.93 -3.61
C GLU A 442 -22.16 -17.90 -4.65
N ASP A 443 -20.85 -17.81 -4.96
CA ASP A 443 -20.31 -16.80 -5.87
C ASP A 443 -20.70 -15.35 -5.47
N ALA A 444 -20.62 -15.07 -4.18
CA ALA A 444 -20.90 -13.74 -3.62
C ALA A 444 -19.67 -12.80 -3.70
N CYS A 445 -18.46 -13.37 -3.65
CA CYS A 445 -17.23 -12.60 -3.68
C CYS A 445 -17.09 -11.70 -4.92
N ALA A 446 -17.57 -12.18 -6.08
CA ALA A 446 -17.52 -11.44 -7.34
C ALA A 446 -18.33 -10.12 -7.33
N GLN A 447 -19.25 -9.94 -6.39
CA GLN A 447 -20.03 -8.70 -6.28
C GLN A 447 -19.24 -7.53 -5.66
N GLY A 448 -18.15 -7.82 -4.95
CA GLY A 448 -17.29 -6.80 -4.36
C GLY A 448 -17.92 -5.98 -3.23
N GLN A 449 -19.01 -6.46 -2.64
CA GLN A 449 -19.71 -5.81 -1.54
C GLN A 449 -19.34 -6.49 -0.23
N ILE A 450 -18.47 -5.84 0.55
CA ILE A 450 -17.77 -6.47 1.66
C ILE A 450 -17.93 -5.67 2.94
N LYS A 451 -18.09 -6.37 4.06
CA LYS A 451 -18.04 -5.80 5.41
C LYS A 451 -16.94 -6.49 6.21
N ILE A 452 -16.07 -5.71 6.84
CA ILE A 452 -14.99 -6.18 7.70
C ILE A 452 -15.17 -5.57 9.08
N GLU A 453 -15.07 -6.39 10.12
CA GLU A 453 -15.11 -5.96 11.51
C GLU A 453 -13.78 -6.30 12.19
N TYR A 454 -13.25 -5.33 12.92
CA TYR A 454 -11.98 -5.43 13.62
C TYR A 454 -12.19 -5.48 15.14
N SER A 455 -11.31 -6.16 15.85
CA SER A 455 -11.38 -6.37 17.32
C SER A 455 -11.36 -5.08 18.16
N ASN A 456 -10.91 -3.97 17.58
CA ASN A 456 -10.94 -2.65 18.22
C ASN A 456 -12.22 -1.84 17.91
N GLY A 457 -13.23 -2.47 17.34
CA GLY A 457 -14.50 -1.83 16.98
C GLY A 457 -14.46 -0.98 15.70
N THR A 458 -13.38 -1.07 14.91
CA THR A 458 -13.37 -0.47 13.56
C THR A 458 -14.23 -1.33 12.64
N VAL A 459 -15.06 -0.66 11.83
CA VAL A 459 -15.89 -1.31 10.80
C VAL A 459 -15.54 -0.70 9.44
N VAL A 460 -15.34 -1.56 8.45
CA VAL A 460 -15.12 -1.17 7.05
C VAL A 460 -16.18 -1.83 6.19
N ILE A 461 -16.93 -1.04 5.42
CA ILE A 461 -17.87 -1.52 4.42
C ILE A 461 -17.46 -0.91 3.08
N VAL A 462 -17.32 -1.74 2.04
CA VAL A 462 -16.91 -1.28 0.72
C VAL A 462 -17.78 -1.84 -0.39
N ASN A 463 -17.87 -1.09 -1.46
CA ASN A 463 -18.45 -1.53 -2.72
C ASN A 463 -17.39 -1.45 -3.83
N LEU A 464 -16.73 -2.58 -4.11
CA LEU A 464 -15.76 -2.70 -5.20
C LEU A 464 -16.42 -3.10 -6.54
N GLY A 465 -17.73 -3.39 -6.51
CA GLY A 465 -18.52 -3.71 -7.69
C GLY A 465 -18.88 -2.49 -8.55
N ASP A 466 -19.46 -2.74 -9.72
CA ASP A 466 -19.84 -1.69 -10.68
C ASP A 466 -21.21 -1.07 -10.40
N SER A 467 -22.09 -1.79 -9.70
CA SER A 467 -23.45 -1.33 -9.36
C SER A 467 -23.49 -0.71 -7.95
N GLU A 468 -24.52 0.12 -7.72
CA GLU A 468 -24.80 0.64 -6.40
C GLU A 468 -25.06 -0.46 -5.38
N PHE A 469 -24.57 -0.28 -4.17
CA PHE A 469 -24.78 -1.15 -3.03
C PHE A 469 -25.60 -0.45 -1.95
N VAL A 470 -26.82 -0.93 -1.73
CA VAL A 470 -27.67 -0.44 -0.64
C VAL A 470 -27.48 -1.31 0.59
N THR A 471 -27.07 -0.71 1.68
CA THR A 471 -26.85 -1.40 2.96
C THR A 471 -27.37 -0.56 4.13
N ASP A 472 -27.73 -1.21 5.22
CA ASP A 472 -28.14 -0.53 6.44
C ASP A 472 -26.92 -0.22 7.29
N ILE A 473 -26.75 1.07 7.61
CA ILE A 473 -25.73 1.58 8.53
C ILE A 473 -26.47 2.41 9.60
N ASP A 474 -26.33 2.02 10.85
CA ASP A 474 -27.03 2.65 11.98
C ASP A 474 -28.55 2.77 11.76
N GLU A 475 -29.16 1.66 11.30
CA GLU A 475 -30.61 1.57 10.99
C GLU A 475 -31.06 2.52 9.86
N LYS A 476 -30.12 3.07 9.08
CA LYS A 476 -30.40 3.94 7.95
C LYS A 476 -29.92 3.31 6.65
N ALA A 477 -30.82 3.21 5.70
CA ALA A 477 -30.46 2.78 4.34
C ALA A 477 -29.45 3.76 3.73
N THR A 478 -28.26 3.26 3.43
CA THR A 478 -27.14 4.03 2.85
C THR A 478 -26.76 3.42 1.51
N VAL A 479 -26.52 4.28 0.52
CA VAL A 479 -26.13 3.85 -0.83
C VAL A 479 -24.65 4.09 -1.05
N LEU A 480 -23.90 3.02 -1.24
CA LEU A 480 -22.50 3.06 -1.64
C LEU A 480 -22.40 2.92 -3.18
N PRO A 481 -21.95 3.97 -3.89
CA PRO A 481 -21.70 3.87 -5.33
C PRO A 481 -20.54 2.93 -5.64
N SER A 482 -20.27 2.67 -6.91
CA SER A 482 -19.03 1.96 -7.32
C SER A 482 -17.80 2.68 -6.72
N GLY A 483 -16.92 1.91 -6.03
CA GLY A 483 -15.82 2.46 -5.24
C GLY A 483 -16.27 3.25 -4.01
N GLY A 484 -17.53 3.10 -3.58
CA GLY A 484 -18.03 3.67 -2.33
C GLY A 484 -17.53 2.91 -1.11
N TYR A 485 -17.44 3.60 0.02
CA TYR A 485 -16.99 3.01 1.28
C TYR A 485 -17.62 3.69 2.48
N TRP A 486 -17.63 2.98 3.60
CA TRP A 486 -17.92 3.47 4.93
C TRP A 486 -16.89 2.88 5.88
N ILE A 487 -16.16 3.72 6.60
CA ILE A 487 -15.11 3.31 7.53
C ILE A 487 -15.31 4.10 8.81
N GLU A 488 -15.52 3.41 9.92
CA GLU A 488 -15.76 4.06 11.21
C GLU A 488 -14.99 3.40 12.34
N HIS A 489 -14.63 4.20 13.32
CA HIS A 489 -14.15 3.77 14.61
C HIS A 489 -14.92 4.50 15.70
N ASN A 490 -15.93 3.84 16.25
CA ASN A 490 -16.93 4.45 17.13
C ASN A 490 -16.34 5.05 18.40
N GLU A 491 -15.36 4.39 19.01
CA GLU A 491 -14.77 4.84 20.27
C GLU A 491 -14.07 6.21 20.14
N SER A 492 -13.44 6.48 19.00
CA SER A 492 -12.79 7.77 18.72
C SER A 492 -13.72 8.81 18.06
N GLY A 493 -14.89 8.40 17.60
CA GLY A 493 -15.77 9.24 16.79
C GLY A 493 -15.19 9.56 15.40
N THR A 494 -14.26 8.75 14.90
CA THR A 494 -13.66 8.94 13.58
C THR A 494 -14.49 8.23 12.53
N LEU A 495 -14.75 8.93 11.42
CA LEU A 495 -15.62 8.46 10.34
C LEU A 495 -15.11 8.93 8.99
N SER A 496 -15.06 8.02 8.01
CA SER A 496 -14.81 8.34 6.60
C SER A 496 -15.79 7.58 5.71
N TYR A 497 -16.38 8.27 4.73
CA TYR A 497 -17.29 7.61 3.80
C TYR A 497 -17.28 8.21 2.39
N SER A 498 -17.73 7.44 1.43
CA SER A 498 -18.09 7.85 0.08
C SER A 498 -19.45 7.23 -0.27
N ILE A 499 -20.50 8.05 -0.26
CA ILE A 499 -21.89 7.63 -0.41
C ILE A 499 -22.63 8.44 -1.47
N LEU A 500 -23.80 7.97 -1.88
CA LEU A 500 -24.77 8.79 -2.61
C LEU A 500 -25.77 9.44 -1.62
N ASN A 501 -25.95 10.73 -1.76
CA ASN A 501 -26.99 11.50 -1.11
C ASN A 501 -27.83 12.20 -2.19
N ASP A 502 -29.09 11.77 -2.38
CA ASP A 502 -29.96 12.26 -3.44
C ASP A 502 -29.28 12.27 -4.84
N GLU A 503 -28.76 11.13 -5.27
CA GLU A 503 -28.02 10.93 -6.52
C GLU A 503 -26.67 11.69 -6.62
N ASN A 504 -26.28 12.42 -5.58
CA ASN A 504 -25.03 13.14 -5.53
C ASN A 504 -24.00 12.39 -4.69
N ARG A 505 -22.82 12.13 -5.25
CA ARG A 505 -21.72 11.54 -4.50
C ARG A 505 -21.15 12.54 -3.52
N ILE A 506 -20.89 12.09 -2.31
CA ILE A 506 -20.25 12.87 -1.25
C ILE A 506 -19.14 12.01 -0.64
N ASP A 507 -17.94 12.57 -0.60
CA ASP A 507 -16.86 12.02 0.19
C ASP A 507 -16.69 12.86 1.46
N TYR A 508 -16.50 12.18 2.55
CA TYR A 508 -16.41 12.78 3.88
C TYR A 508 -15.37 12.05 4.71
N SER A 509 -14.58 12.80 5.47
CA SER A 509 -13.73 12.24 6.51
C SER A 509 -13.67 13.20 7.69
N ARG A 510 -13.93 12.70 8.89
CA ARG A 510 -13.90 13.45 10.14
C ARG A 510 -13.04 12.74 11.18
N SER A 511 -12.13 13.50 11.77
CA SER A 511 -11.40 13.11 12.98
C SER A 511 -11.50 14.23 14.04
N THR A 512 -10.73 14.12 15.10
CA THR A 512 -10.68 15.13 16.17
C THR A 512 -10.09 16.47 15.73
N ASP A 513 -9.30 16.51 14.67
CA ASP A 513 -8.51 17.68 14.26
C ASP A 513 -8.75 18.12 12.82
N HIS A 514 -9.48 17.36 12.02
CA HIS A 514 -9.84 17.77 10.66
C HIS A 514 -11.18 17.24 10.19
N LEU A 515 -11.71 17.92 9.17
CA LEU A 515 -12.88 17.57 8.39
C LEU A 515 -12.54 17.74 6.91
N TYR A 516 -12.65 16.68 6.12
CA TYR A 516 -12.54 16.70 4.67
C TYR A 516 -13.91 16.41 4.05
N ILE A 517 -14.32 17.21 3.07
CA ILE A 517 -15.57 17.04 2.32
C ILE A 517 -15.26 17.24 0.84
N ASP A 518 -15.84 16.43 -0.03
CA ASP A 518 -15.88 16.63 -1.48
C ASP A 518 -17.29 16.39 -2.00
N THR A 519 -17.87 17.37 -2.69
CA THR A 519 -19.24 17.34 -3.20
C THR A 519 -19.33 17.26 -4.72
N TYR A 520 -18.19 17.02 -5.40
CA TYR A 520 -18.09 16.75 -6.84
C TYR A 520 -18.79 17.78 -7.74
N GLY A 521 -18.63 19.07 -7.47
CA GLY A 521 -19.14 20.16 -8.29
C GLY A 521 -20.58 20.58 -7.98
N LYS A 522 -21.24 19.96 -6.98
CA LYS A 522 -22.61 20.30 -6.61
C LYS A 522 -22.67 21.06 -5.27
N LEU A 523 -23.12 22.31 -5.31
CA LEU A 523 -23.23 23.12 -4.09
C LEU A 523 -24.13 22.41 -3.06
N THR A 524 -23.51 21.97 -1.98
CA THR A 524 -24.16 21.16 -0.94
C THR A 524 -23.66 21.57 0.44
N THR A 525 -24.54 21.49 1.43
CA THR A 525 -24.21 21.72 2.85
C THR A 525 -24.05 20.37 3.55
N ILE A 526 -22.87 20.12 4.10
CA ILE A 526 -22.54 18.93 4.87
C ILE A 526 -21.98 19.35 6.23
N GLY A 527 -22.76 19.12 7.28
CA GLY A 527 -22.41 19.60 8.62
C GLY A 527 -22.15 21.12 8.63
N PRO A 528 -20.98 21.57 9.08
CA PRO A 528 -20.63 22.99 9.18
C PRO A 528 -20.18 23.63 7.86
N VAL A 529 -20.08 22.89 6.76
CA VAL A 529 -19.49 23.36 5.50
C VAL A 529 -20.50 23.36 4.36
N THR A 530 -20.58 24.47 3.61
CA THR A 530 -21.26 24.54 2.32
C THR A 530 -20.21 24.75 1.23
N THR A 531 -20.15 23.85 0.25
CA THR A 531 -19.17 23.87 -0.85
C THR A 531 -19.75 23.22 -2.10
N ASP A 532 -19.16 23.51 -3.25
CA ASP A 532 -19.38 22.82 -4.52
C ASP A 532 -18.17 21.97 -4.96
N GLY A 533 -17.05 22.03 -4.22
CA GLY A 533 -15.84 21.26 -4.47
C GLY A 533 -15.36 20.55 -3.21
N ALA A 534 -14.06 20.28 -3.16
CA ALA A 534 -13.47 19.70 -1.98
C ALA A 534 -12.99 20.79 -1.00
N VAL A 535 -13.16 20.56 0.29
CA VAL A 535 -12.72 21.44 1.36
C VAL A 535 -12.10 20.64 2.48
N LEU A 536 -10.93 21.08 2.91
CA LEU A 536 -10.30 20.60 4.13
C LEU A 536 -10.42 21.68 5.21
N VAL A 537 -10.97 21.32 6.35
CA VAL A 537 -11.05 22.14 7.56
C VAL A 537 -10.16 21.50 8.62
N GLN A 538 -9.16 22.22 9.08
CA GLN A 538 -8.26 21.78 10.15
C GLN A 538 -8.53 22.58 11.42
N GLU A 539 -8.97 21.89 12.47
CA GLU A 539 -9.33 22.50 13.73
C GLU A 539 -8.15 22.51 14.70
N ARG A 540 -7.90 23.67 15.28
CA ARG A 540 -6.94 23.84 16.35
C ARG A 540 -7.59 24.61 17.50
N LYS A 541 -6.96 24.61 18.67
CA LYS A 541 -7.54 25.19 19.88
C LYS A 541 -8.14 26.61 19.70
N TRP A 542 -7.49 27.47 18.88
CA TRP A 542 -7.83 28.89 18.73
C TRP A 542 -7.98 29.34 17.28
N GLN A 543 -7.90 28.44 16.34
CA GLN A 543 -7.98 28.75 14.92
C GLN A 543 -8.53 27.58 14.12
N ILE A 544 -9.11 27.91 12.98
CA ILE A 544 -9.57 26.97 11.96
C ILE A 544 -8.86 27.34 10.67
N ASP A 545 -8.10 26.41 10.09
CA ASP A 545 -7.55 26.54 8.75
C ASP A 545 -8.53 25.90 7.76
N VAL A 546 -8.94 26.65 6.73
CA VAL A 546 -9.85 26.20 5.67
C VAL A 546 -9.09 26.23 4.36
N ILE A 547 -9.01 25.08 3.69
CA ILE A 547 -8.34 24.90 2.42
C ILE A 547 -9.38 24.49 1.37
N PRO A 548 -9.84 25.45 0.53
CA PRO A 548 -10.72 25.13 -0.59
C PRO A 548 -9.90 24.47 -1.71
N ILE A 549 -10.44 23.41 -2.31
CA ILE A 549 -9.82 22.62 -3.35
C ILE A 549 -10.80 22.49 -4.52
N GLU A 550 -10.44 23.07 -5.66
CA GLU A 550 -11.27 23.02 -6.88
C GLU A 550 -12.72 23.50 -6.69
N CYS A 551 -12.94 24.44 -5.77
CA CYS A 551 -14.25 25.08 -5.56
C CYS A 551 -14.44 26.24 -6.57
N LEU A 552 -15.64 26.36 -7.12
CA LEU A 552 -16.04 27.48 -7.99
C LEU A 552 -16.82 28.53 -7.19
N GLU A 553 -17.68 28.10 -6.29
CA GLU A 553 -18.48 28.96 -5.42
C GLU A 553 -17.75 29.29 -4.10
N PRO A 554 -18.06 30.37 -3.43
CA PRO A 554 -17.53 30.67 -2.11
C PRO A 554 -17.84 29.59 -1.09
N VAL A 555 -16.80 29.16 -0.34
CA VAL A 555 -16.98 28.23 0.76
C VAL A 555 -17.61 28.94 1.97
N LYS A 556 -18.64 28.33 2.55
CA LYS A 556 -19.27 28.85 3.75
C LYS A 556 -19.01 27.94 4.93
N ILE A 557 -18.58 28.51 6.04
CA ILE A 557 -18.25 27.79 7.27
C ILE A 557 -19.12 28.28 8.41
N ASP A 558 -19.94 27.40 8.96
CA ASP A 558 -20.69 27.66 10.20
C ASP A 558 -19.76 27.46 11.40
N ILE A 559 -19.31 28.56 11.97
CA ILE A 559 -18.35 28.54 13.08
C ILE A 559 -19.00 28.08 14.38
N ALA A 560 -20.29 28.35 14.57
CA ALA A 560 -21.00 27.90 15.77
C ALA A 560 -21.12 26.37 15.80
N ALA A 561 -21.30 25.74 14.64
CA ALA A 561 -21.33 24.30 14.53
C ALA A 561 -19.94 23.64 14.79
N LEU A 562 -18.84 24.33 14.47
CA LEU A 562 -17.48 23.86 14.78
C LEU A 562 -17.08 24.14 16.24
N TRP A 563 -17.55 25.27 16.80
CA TRP A 563 -17.25 25.69 18.17
C TRP A 563 -18.52 25.94 19.00
N PRO A 564 -19.35 24.95 19.27
CA PRO A 564 -20.68 25.12 19.84
C PRO A 564 -20.70 25.75 21.25
N ASP A 565 -19.64 25.52 22.03
CA ASP A 565 -19.56 25.99 23.42
C ASP A 565 -18.88 27.35 23.58
N ARG A 566 -18.64 28.09 22.47
CA ARG A 566 -17.88 29.33 22.50
C ARG A 566 -18.77 30.52 22.14
N LYS A 567 -18.76 31.56 22.98
CA LYS A 567 -19.22 32.88 22.57
C LYS A 567 -18.21 33.45 21.57
N LEU A 568 -18.61 33.56 20.31
CA LEU A 568 -17.76 34.04 19.24
C LEU A 568 -17.59 35.55 19.27
N PRO A 569 -16.38 36.08 19.47
CA PRO A 569 -16.07 37.49 19.25
C PRO A 569 -15.92 37.77 17.75
N PRO A 570 -15.67 39.04 17.35
CA PRO A 570 -15.30 39.34 15.98
C PRO A 570 -14.12 38.48 15.54
N LEU A 571 -14.29 37.68 14.50
CA LEU A 571 -13.28 36.78 13.97
C LEU A 571 -12.30 37.51 13.05
N ARG A 572 -11.03 37.11 13.09
CA ARG A 572 -10.02 37.56 12.14
C ARG A 572 -9.83 36.51 11.09
N VAL A 573 -9.94 36.89 9.81
CA VAL A 573 -9.62 35.98 8.68
C VAL A 573 -8.33 36.42 8.02
N ILE A 574 -7.45 35.46 7.76
CA ILE A 574 -6.16 35.64 7.10
C ILE A 574 -6.14 34.71 5.89
N ALA A 575 -5.84 35.27 4.72
CA ALA A 575 -5.66 34.50 3.49
C ALA A 575 -4.17 34.27 3.22
N PHE A 576 -3.78 33.07 2.81
CA PHE A 576 -2.40 32.69 2.53
C PHE A 576 -2.21 32.48 1.02
N ASN A 577 -1.21 33.16 0.47
CA ASN A 577 -0.81 33.05 -0.92
C ASN A 577 0.24 31.94 -1.09
N SER A 578 0.02 31.03 -2.05
CA SER A 578 0.91 29.90 -2.32
C SER A 578 2.23 30.30 -3.01
N GLU A 579 2.19 31.35 -3.86
CA GLU A 579 3.37 31.78 -4.65
C GLU A 579 4.34 32.65 -3.84
N GLU A 580 3.79 33.54 -2.99
CA GLU A 580 4.60 34.53 -2.28
C GLU A 580 4.89 34.14 -0.82
N GLU A 581 4.35 33.00 -0.35
CA GLU A 581 4.39 32.60 1.07
C GLU A 581 3.90 33.69 2.03
N SER A 582 3.17 34.63 1.49
CA SER A 582 2.68 35.81 2.21
C SER A 582 1.28 35.58 2.77
N SER A 583 0.95 36.33 3.80
CA SER A 583 -0.40 36.34 4.37
C SER A 583 -1.02 37.72 4.27
N ILE A 584 -2.29 37.77 3.90
CA ILE A 584 -3.06 39.00 3.77
C ILE A 584 -4.21 38.96 4.77
N SER A 585 -4.33 40.02 5.59
CA SER A 585 -5.54 40.20 6.43
C SER A 585 -6.76 40.43 5.55
N PHE A 586 -7.76 39.58 5.70
CA PHE A 586 -8.93 39.56 4.87
C PHE A 586 -10.17 39.89 5.71
N LYS A 587 -11.03 40.80 5.21
CA LYS A 587 -12.32 41.04 5.83
C LYS A 587 -13.33 40.11 5.18
N ALA A 588 -13.60 38.99 5.82
CA ALA A 588 -14.61 38.06 5.33
C ALA A 588 -16.03 38.67 5.49
N GLU A 589 -16.90 38.33 4.55
CA GLU A 589 -18.32 38.52 4.72
C GLU A 589 -18.85 37.49 5.72
N THR A 590 -19.77 37.92 6.56
CA THR A 590 -20.41 37.04 7.54
C THR A 590 -21.95 37.17 7.41
N ASP A 591 -22.61 36.02 7.48
CA ASP A 591 -24.07 35.93 7.61
C ASP A 591 -24.37 35.22 8.94
N GLY A 592 -24.64 36.03 9.96
CA GLY A 592 -24.73 35.52 11.32
C GLY A 592 -23.41 34.95 11.82
N GLU A 593 -23.40 33.65 12.14
CA GLU A 593 -22.23 32.90 12.60
C GLU A 593 -21.51 32.18 11.46
N THR A 594 -21.95 32.33 10.21
CA THR A 594 -21.35 31.77 9.02
C THR A 594 -20.34 32.74 8.41
N VAL A 595 -19.11 32.23 8.18
CA VAL A 595 -18.04 32.96 7.47
C VAL A 595 -18.05 32.54 6.00
N ILE A 596 -18.06 33.53 5.10
CA ILE A 596 -18.04 33.32 3.65
C ILE A 596 -16.63 33.57 3.12
N LEU A 597 -16.04 32.57 2.51
CA LEU A 597 -14.67 32.56 1.99
C LEU A 597 -14.70 32.49 0.45
N PRO A 598 -14.40 33.62 -0.26
CA PRO A 598 -14.45 33.65 -1.71
C PRO A 598 -13.30 32.85 -2.34
N GLN A 599 -13.46 32.43 -3.59
CA GLN A 599 -12.38 31.88 -4.37
C GLN A 599 -11.51 33.02 -4.92
N LEU A 600 -10.31 33.17 -4.37
CA LEU A 600 -9.35 34.18 -4.79
C LEU A 600 -8.16 33.52 -5.49
N LYS A 601 -7.70 34.13 -6.56
CA LYS A 601 -6.53 33.64 -7.31
C LYS A 601 -5.31 33.56 -6.38
N ASN A 602 -4.57 32.47 -6.44
CA ASN A 602 -3.35 32.17 -5.68
C ASN A 602 -3.56 32.05 -4.16
N ILE A 603 -4.78 32.10 -3.64
CA ILE A 603 -5.07 31.81 -2.24
C ILE A 603 -5.39 30.33 -2.10
N TYR A 604 -4.54 29.62 -1.33
CA TYR A 604 -4.70 28.19 -1.09
C TYR A 604 -5.33 27.87 0.27
N LYS A 605 -5.28 28.83 1.20
CA LYS A 605 -5.74 28.59 2.58
C LYS A 605 -6.27 29.88 3.21
N TYR A 606 -7.33 29.73 3.98
CA TYR A 606 -7.84 30.75 4.89
C TYR A 606 -7.66 30.30 6.32
N ARG A 607 -7.26 31.21 7.21
CA ARG A 607 -7.22 30.99 8.65
C ARG A 607 -8.24 31.87 9.32
N ILE A 608 -9.17 31.26 10.04
CA ILE A 608 -10.14 31.92 10.90
C ILE A 608 -9.62 31.81 12.33
N ALA A 609 -9.31 32.92 12.96
CA ALA A 609 -8.67 32.92 14.28
C ALA A 609 -9.48 33.80 15.25
N LEU A 610 -9.48 33.40 16.52
CA LEU A 610 -9.91 34.24 17.62
C LEU A 610 -8.88 35.36 17.83
N PRO A 611 -9.32 36.55 18.28
CA PRO A 611 -8.41 37.65 18.59
C PRO A 611 -7.31 37.25 19.60
N GLU A 612 -6.10 37.76 19.42
CA GLU A 612 -4.94 37.44 20.25
C GLU A 612 -5.13 37.68 21.76
N TRP A 613 -5.96 38.64 22.12
CA TRP A 613 -6.27 38.95 23.53
C TRP A 613 -7.15 37.91 24.23
N MET A 614 -7.78 36.99 23.48
CA MET A 614 -8.48 35.82 24.04
C MET A 614 -7.59 34.59 24.21
N VAL A 615 -6.42 34.62 23.64
CA VAL A 615 -5.44 33.56 23.83
C VAL A 615 -4.74 33.85 25.17
N GLU A 616 -5.14 33.16 26.24
CA GLU A 616 -4.45 33.30 27.53
C GLU A 616 -2.94 33.04 27.33
N PRO A 617 -2.07 33.94 27.78
CA PRO A 617 -0.63 33.67 27.77
C PRO A 617 -0.34 32.58 28.79
N GLY A 618 -0.08 31.36 28.33
CA GLY A 618 0.50 30.28 29.12
C GLY A 618 -0.49 29.42 29.89
N LYS A 619 -1.08 28.47 29.23
CA LYS A 619 -1.39 27.13 29.79
C LYS A 619 -1.15 26.07 28.72
#